data_0edbb275de43127f7036d67eca14cecb
#
_entry.id   0edbb275de43127f7036d67eca14cecb
#
_cell.length_a   1.000
_cell.length_b   1.000
_cell.length_c   1.000
_cell.angle_alpha   90.00
_cell.angle_beta   90.00
_cell.angle_gamma   90.00
#
_symmetry.space_group_name_H-M   'P 1'
#
loop_
_entity.id
_entity.type
_entity.pdbx_description
1 polymer ?
#
loop_
_entity_poly.entity_id
_entity_poly.type
_entity_poly.pdbx_seq_one_letter_code
_entity_poly.pdbx_strand_id
1 'polypeptide(L)'
;MDLYWEKDFIMEQQTAFSRQITLAKQYGLPIVIHCREAFDEVFEVLEQHRGVDLFGIFHCFTGTLEQAKRAIALNFKLGIGGVVTFKNGKIDQFLKEIPIEFIVLETDAPYLAPVPHRGKRNESSYLTLVAEKVASCYAVSVDVIAQRTSENALSIFKNQKINFKK
;
A
#
# COMPACT_ATOMS: atom_id res chain seq x y z
N MET A 1 -6.55 5.29 -7.97
CA MET A 1 -7.83 6.01 -8.19
C MET A 1 -8.16 6.84 -6.96
N ASP A 2 -8.77 7.99 -7.18
CA ASP A 2 -9.13 8.92 -6.10
C ASP A 2 -10.52 9.52 -6.43
N LEU A 3 -11.49 9.30 -5.54
CA LEU A 3 -12.85 9.82 -5.66
C LEU A 3 -13.19 10.81 -4.52
N TYR A 4 -12.18 11.27 -3.79
CA TYR A 4 -12.36 12.21 -2.69
C TYR A 4 -12.72 13.63 -3.18
N TRP A 5 -12.01 14.11 -4.21
CA TRP A 5 -12.19 15.46 -4.73
C TRP A 5 -13.15 15.52 -5.90
N GLU A 6 -13.05 14.57 -6.85
CA GLU A 6 -13.78 14.58 -8.11
C GLU A 6 -14.29 13.18 -8.41
N LYS A 7 -15.60 13.06 -8.69
CA LYS A 7 -16.27 11.79 -8.96
C LYS A 7 -16.71 11.62 -10.41
N ASP A 8 -16.66 12.69 -11.21
CA ASP A 8 -17.20 12.69 -12.57
C ASP A 8 -16.34 11.87 -13.55
N PHE A 9 -15.08 11.56 -13.19
CA PHE A 9 -14.14 10.86 -14.07
C PHE A 9 -13.85 9.41 -13.65
N ILE A 10 -14.82 8.72 -13.06
CA ILE A 10 -14.64 7.32 -12.61
C ILE A 10 -14.25 6.41 -13.77
N MET A 11 -14.97 6.49 -14.90
CA MET A 11 -14.74 5.65 -16.08
C MET A 11 -13.36 5.88 -16.71
N GLU A 12 -12.92 7.13 -16.77
CA GLU A 12 -11.59 7.50 -17.26
C GLU A 12 -10.50 6.98 -16.33
N GLN A 13 -10.68 7.10 -15.02
CA GLN A 13 -9.75 6.55 -14.02
C GLN A 13 -9.67 5.02 -14.11
N GLN A 14 -10.80 4.32 -14.24
CA GLN A 14 -10.84 2.87 -14.43
C GLN A 14 -10.15 2.45 -15.73
N THR A 15 -10.43 3.15 -16.83
CA THR A 15 -9.81 2.89 -18.13
C THR A 15 -8.28 3.07 -18.07
N ALA A 16 -7.82 4.18 -17.48
CA ALA A 16 -6.40 4.45 -17.32
C ALA A 16 -5.73 3.40 -16.41
N PHE A 17 -6.38 3.02 -15.31
CA PHE A 17 -5.90 2.00 -14.39
C PHE A 17 -5.78 0.63 -15.05
N SER A 18 -6.82 0.19 -15.77
CA SER A 18 -6.80 -1.06 -16.56
C SER A 18 -5.64 -1.10 -17.53
N ARG A 19 -5.35 0.02 -18.22
CA ARG A 19 -4.20 0.10 -19.13
C ARG A 19 -2.87 0.02 -18.41
N GLN A 20 -2.72 0.64 -17.25
CA GLN A 20 -1.49 0.54 -16.43
C GLN A 20 -1.28 -0.89 -15.91
N ILE A 21 -2.34 -1.59 -15.50
CA ILE A 21 -2.25 -3.01 -15.14
C ILE A 21 -1.75 -3.84 -16.31
N THR A 22 -2.32 -3.64 -17.50
CA THR A 22 -1.89 -4.35 -18.72
C THR A 22 -0.40 -4.14 -19.00
N LEU A 23 0.10 -2.91 -18.88
CA LEU A 23 1.52 -2.60 -19.04
C LEU A 23 2.37 -3.25 -17.93
N ALA A 24 1.95 -3.18 -16.68
CA ALA A 24 2.66 -3.80 -15.56
C ALA A 24 2.82 -5.31 -15.79
N LYS A 25 1.75 -6.01 -16.17
CA LYS A 25 1.79 -7.44 -16.52
C LYS A 25 2.70 -7.72 -17.72
N GLN A 26 2.62 -6.93 -18.77
CA GLN A 26 3.46 -7.06 -19.97
C GLN A 26 4.95 -6.98 -19.66
N TYR A 27 5.34 -6.14 -18.71
CA TYR A 27 6.74 -5.94 -18.35
C TYR A 27 7.15 -6.70 -17.07
N GLY A 28 6.26 -7.46 -16.47
CA GLY A 28 6.52 -8.17 -15.21
C GLY A 28 6.83 -7.24 -14.03
N LEU A 29 6.21 -6.06 -14.00
CA LEU A 29 6.45 -5.03 -12.99
C LEU A 29 5.36 -5.05 -11.92
N PRO A 30 5.69 -4.79 -10.64
CA PRO A 30 4.68 -4.52 -9.64
C PRO A 30 3.95 -3.22 -9.94
N ILE A 31 2.68 -3.14 -9.51
CA ILE A 31 1.93 -1.91 -9.56
C ILE A 31 1.76 -1.32 -8.15
N VAL A 32 2.00 -0.03 -8.01
CA VAL A 32 1.76 0.71 -6.76
C VAL A 32 0.45 1.49 -6.91
N ILE A 33 -0.55 1.12 -6.12
CA ILE A 33 -1.92 1.61 -6.26
C ILE A 33 -2.18 2.72 -5.26
N HIS A 34 -2.50 3.93 -5.75
CA HIS A 34 -3.17 4.96 -4.96
C HIS A 34 -4.67 4.69 -4.94
N CYS A 35 -5.24 4.57 -3.74
CA CYS A 35 -6.67 4.34 -3.55
C CYS A 35 -7.22 5.23 -2.42
N ARG A 36 -8.10 6.17 -2.77
CA ARG A 36 -8.77 7.04 -1.81
C ARG A 36 -10.24 7.14 -2.14
N GLU A 37 -11.10 6.67 -1.22
CA GLU A 37 -12.56 6.60 -1.40
C GLU A 37 -13.01 5.92 -2.71
N ALA A 38 -12.19 4.98 -3.23
CA ALA A 38 -12.36 4.30 -4.52
C ALA A 38 -12.07 2.80 -4.45
N PHE A 39 -12.25 2.18 -3.27
CA PHE A 39 -11.89 0.77 -3.09
C PHE A 39 -12.71 -0.17 -3.97
N ASP A 40 -14.01 0.07 -4.10
CA ASP A 40 -14.89 -0.79 -4.88
C ASP A 40 -14.55 -0.70 -6.38
N GLU A 41 -14.33 0.50 -6.88
CA GLU A 41 -13.95 0.76 -8.27
C GLU A 41 -12.55 0.20 -8.60
N VAL A 42 -11.59 0.30 -7.66
CA VAL A 42 -10.27 -0.31 -7.80
C VAL A 42 -10.38 -1.82 -7.84
N PHE A 43 -11.13 -2.41 -6.93
CA PHE A 43 -11.30 -3.86 -6.89
C PHE A 43 -12.04 -4.40 -8.11
N GLU A 44 -13.03 -3.69 -8.64
CA GLU A 44 -13.73 -4.06 -9.86
C GLU A 44 -12.73 -4.23 -11.03
N VAL A 45 -11.82 -3.26 -11.22
CA VAL A 45 -10.81 -3.34 -12.26
C VAL A 45 -9.79 -4.45 -11.98
N LEU A 46 -9.31 -4.60 -10.73
CA LEU A 46 -8.34 -5.65 -10.38
C LEU A 46 -8.88 -7.06 -10.62
N GLU A 47 -10.16 -7.31 -10.30
CA GLU A 47 -10.80 -8.62 -10.51
C GLU A 47 -10.87 -8.99 -12.00
N GLN A 48 -11.10 -8.02 -12.89
CA GLN A 48 -11.09 -8.25 -14.34
C GLN A 48 -9.70 -8.64 -14.85
N HIS A 49 -8.64 -8.24 -14.16
CA HIS A 49 -7.26 -8.51 -14.52
C HIS A 49 -6.58 -9.60 -13.67
N ARG A 50 -7.34 -10.28 -12.81
CA ARG A 50 -6.81 -11.27 -11.86
C ARG A 50 -5.88 -12.28 -12.52
N GLY A 51 -4.74 -12.55 -11.88
CA GLY A 51 -3.76 -13.53 -12.32
C GLY A 51 -2.50 -13.49 -11.47
N VAL A 52 -1.67 -14.54 -11.58
CA VAL A 52 -0.40 -14.64 -10.83
C VAL A 52 0.64 -13.60 -11.25
N ASP A 53 0.46 -13.01 -12.40
CA ASP A 53 1.30 -11.96 -13.00
C ASP A 53 0.87 -10.54 -12.58
N LEU A 54 -0.21 -10.42 -11.80
CA LEU A 54 -0.65 -9.16 -11.19
C LEU A 54 -0.29 -9.16 -9.71
N PHE A 55 0.58 -8.23 -9.31
CA PHE A 55 1.05 -8.08 -7.93
C PHE A 55 1.52 -6.65 -7.67
N GLY A 56 1.64 -6.29 -6.40
CA GLY A 56 2.11 -4.95 -6.04
C GLY A 56 1.75 -4.52 -4.63
N ILE A 57 1.47 -3.23 -4.46
CA ILE A 57 1.23 -2.59 -3.18
C ILE A 57 0.03 -1.65 -3.28
N PHE A 58 -0.89 -1.72 -2.33
CA PHE A 58 -1.79 -0.61 -2.03
C PHE A 58 -1.01 0.40 -1.18
N HIS A 59 -0.58 1.48 -1.80
CA HIS A 59 0.12 2.59 -1.15
C HIS A 59 -0.81 3.27 -0.16
N CYS A 60 -0.25 3.66 0.99
CA CYS A 60 -0.95 4.37 2.06
C CYS A 60 -2.35 3.78 2.35
N PHE A 61 -2.39 2.47 2.63
CA PHE A 61 -3.64 1.76 2.82
C PHE A 61 -4.43 2.32 4.00
N THR A 62 -5.68 2.72 3.75
CA THR A 62 -6.62 3.28 4.74
C THR A 62 -7.98 2.60 4.71
N GLY A 63 -8.09 1.45 4.05
CA GLY A 63 -9.32 0.67 3.94
C GLY A 63 -9.69 -0.09 5.21
N THR A 64 -10.74 -0.90 5.10
CA THR A 64 -11.24 -1.79 6.16
C THR A 64 -10.44 -3.10 6.18
N LEU A 65 -10.67 -3.92 7.22
CA LEU A 65 -10.11 -5.27 7.30
C LEU A 65 -10.53 -6.16 6.11
N GLU A 66 -11.80 -6.07 5.70
CA GLU A 66 -12.33 -6.81 4.55
C GLU A 66 -11.62 -6.39 3.26
N GLN A 67 -11.43 -5.08 3.07
CA GLN A 67 -10.69 -4.56 1.92
C GLN A 67 -9.23 -4.97 1.96
N ALA A 68 -8.59 -5.02 3.13
CA ALA A 68 -7.24 -5.54 3.30
C ALA A 68 -7.14 -7.02 2.88
N LYS A 69 -8.05 -7.86 3.37
CA LYS A 69 -8.12 -9.28 2.99
C LYS A 69 -8.35 -9.48 1.49
N ARG A 70 -9.20 -8.64 0.88
CA ARG A 70 -9.46 -8.67 -0.56
C ARG A 70 -8.22 -8.28 -1.38
N ALA A 71 -7.50 -7.24 -0.96
CA ALA A 71 -6.24 -6.85 -1.59
C ALA A 71 -5.19 -7.99 -1.54
N ILE A 72 -5.05 -8.63 -0.37
CA ILE A 72 -4.16 -9.78 -0.18
C ILE A 72 -4.54 -10.96 -1.07
N ALA A 73 -5.83 -11.27 -1.18
CA ALA A 73 -6.34 -12.35 -2.05
C ALA A 73 -6.08 -12.06 -3.55
N LEU A 74 -5.84 -10.81 -3.91
CA LEU A 74 -5.44 -10.36 -5.24
C LEU A 74 -3.92 -10.19 -5.39
N ASN A 75 -3.13 -10.74 -4.46
CA ASN A 75 -1.66 -10.74 -4.47
C ASN A 75 -1.02 -9.35 -4.24
N PHE A 76 -1.69 -8.49 -3.46
CA PHE A 76 -1.15 -7.19 -3.07
C PHE A 76 -0.68 -7.16 -1.62
N LYS A 77 0.38 -6.42 -1.37
CA LYS A 77 0.78 -6.02 -0.02
C LYS A 77 0.18 -4.65 0.33
N LEU A 78 0.20 -4.32 1.62
CA LEU A 78 -0.39 -3.10 2.17
C LEU A 78 0.74 -2.17 2.63
N GLY A 79 0.79 -0.97 2.08
CA GLY A 79 1.69 0.11 2.49
C GLY A 79 1.15 0.80 3.73
N ILE A 80 1.88 0.71 4.83
CA ILE A 80 1.52 1.31 6.10
C ILE A 80 2.43 2.51 6.36
N GLY A 81 1.81 3.69 6.36
CA GLY A 81 2.48 4.98 6.56
C GLY A 81 2.05 5.69 7.84
N GLY A 82 2.34 6.98 7.94
CA GLY A 82 2.10 7.81 9.12
C GLY A 82 0.67 7.77 9.67
N VAL A 83 -0.32 7.47 8.83
CA VAL A 83 -1.74 7.36 9.21
C VAL A 83 -1.99 6.36 10.33
N VAL A 84 -1.18 5.29 10.44
CA VAL A 84 -1.30 4.30 11.53
C VAL A 84 -1.13 4.91 12.92
N THR A 85 -0.48 6.07 13.02
CA THR A 85 -0.24 6.79 14.29
C THR A 85 -1.36 7.77 14.64
N PHE A 86 -2.33 7.99 13.73
CA PHE A 86 -3.35 9.02 13.93
C PHE A 86 -4.50 8.52 14.79
N LYS A 87 -5.02 9.38 15.68
CA LYS A 87 -6.17 9.05 16.54
C LYS A 87 -7.43 8.66 15.77
N ASN A 88 -7.63 9.23 14.58
CA ASN A 88 -8.74 8.93 13.69
C ASN A 88 -8.38 7.92 12.59
N GLY A 89 -7.16 7.43 12.55
CA GLY A 89 -6.76 6.27 11.76
C GLY A 89 -7.40 5.03 12.36
N LYS A 90 -7.98 4.17 11.53
CA LYS A 90 -8.67 2.97 12.00
C LYS A 90 -7.84 1.70 11.83
N ILE A 91 -6.76 1.78 11.06
CA ILE A 91 -5.98 0.62 10.67
C ILE A 91 -5.27 -0.05 11.85
N ASP A 92 -4.85 0.70 12.85
CA ASP A 92 -4.22 0.16 14.05
C ASP A 92 -5.15 -0.74 14.88
N GLN A 93 -6.46 -0.60 14.73
CA GLN A 93 -7.45 -1.40 15.44
C GLN A 93 -7.52 -2.86 14.99
N PHE A 94 -7.21 -3.11 13.71
CA PHE A 94 -7.26 -4.44 13.11
C PHE A 94 -5.93 -4.91 12.48
N LEU A 95 -4.89 -4.09 12.51
CA LEU A 95 -3.62 -4.39 11.84
C LEU A 95 -3.02 -5.75 12.26
N LYS A 96 -3.16 -6.11 13.54
CA LYS A 96 -2.73 -7.42 14.08
C LYS A 96 -3.44 -8.63 13.46
N GLU A 97 -4.59 -8.43 12.81
CA GLU A 97 -5.33 -9.50 12.11
C GLU A 97 -4.80 -9.72 10.67
N ILE A 98 -3.94 -8.83 10.20
CA ILE A 98 -3.27 -8.95 8.91
C ILE A 98 -1.93 -9.66 9.14
N PRO A 99 -1.64 -10.76 8.43
CA PRO A 99 -0.33 -11.38 8.54
C PRO A 99 0.79 -10.43 8.13
N ILE A 100 1.86 -10.39 8.93
CA ILE A 100 2.95 -9.41 8.79
C ILE A 100 3.66 -9.48 7.43
N GLU A 101 3.64 -10.65 6.78
CA GLU A 101 4.20 -10.88 5.44
C GLU A 101 3.51 -10.07 4.33
N PHE A 102 2.35 -9.49 4.60
CA PHE A 102 1.64 -8.63 3.65
C PHE A 102 1.82 -7.13 3.95
N ILE A 103 2.65 -6.77 4.92
CA ILE A 103 2.88 -5.36 5.32
C ILE A 103 4.21 -4.87 4.76
N VAL A 104 4.18 -3.68 4.16
CA VAL A 104 5.37 -2.86 3.87
C VAL A 104 5.23 -1.51 4.54
N LEU A 105 6.35 -0.88 4.90
CA LEU A 105 6.33 0.46 5.50
C LEU A 105 6.66 1.52 4.46
N GLU A 106 6.05 2.68 4.61
CA GLU A 106 6.25 3.83 3.75
C GLU A 106 6.06 5.15 4.50
N THR A 107 6.38 6.27 3.89
CA THR A 107 6.25 7.59 4.50
C THR A 107 5.19 8.48 3.86
N ASP A 108 5.01 8.39 2.55
CA ASP A 108 4.27 9.36 1.72
C ASP A 108 4.82 10.79 1.86
N ALA A 109 6.11 10.92 2.16
CA ALA A 109 6.76 12.23 2.29
C ALA A 109 6.63 13.05 1.00
N PRO A 110 6.34 14.36 1.09
CA PRO A 110 6.36 15.22 2.28
C PRO A 110 5.03 15.29 3.05
N TYR A 111 4.07 14.43 2.79
CA TYR A 111 2.73 14.42 3.37
C TYR A 111 2.62 13.43 4.55
N LEU A 112 1.52 13.48 5.27
CA LEU A 112 1.08 12.50 6.27
C LEU A 112 2.11 12.21 7.37
N ALA A 113 2.84 13.25 7.85
CA ALA A 113 3.80 13.10 8.94
C ALA A 113 3.18 12.38 10.15
N PRO A 114 3.84 11.35 10.71
CA PRO A 114 3.35 10.60 11.87
C PRO A 114 3.32 11.47 13.14
N VAL A 115 2.57 11.03 14.15
CA VAL A 115 2.68 11.61 15.50
C VAL A 115 4.09 11.37 16.04
N PRO A 116 4.76 12.38 16.67
CA PRO A 116 4.23 13.68 17.10
C PRO A 116 4.34 14.81 16.06
N HIS A 117 4.76 14.53 14.84
CA HIS A 117 5.05 15.53 13.81
C HIS A 117 3.86 15.94 12.94
N ARG A 118 2.62 15.58 13.33
CA ARG A 118 1.39 15.97 12.61
C ARG A 118 1.37 17.47 12.27
N GLY A 119 0.97 17.78 11.01
CA GLY A 119 0.90 19.15 10.52
C GLY A 119 2.24 19.77 10.09
N LYS A 120 3.34 19.03 10.23
CA LYS A 120 4.66 19.41 9.72
C LYS A 120 4.97 18.64 8.44
N ARG A 121 6.01 19.05 7.72
CA ARG A 121 6.56 18.33 6.59
C ARG A 121 7.04 16.95 7.07
N ASN A 122 6.59 15.89 6.36
CA ASN A 122 7.06 14.52 6.59
C ASN A 122 8.43 14.31 5.92
N GLU A 123 9.21 13.39 6.47
CA GLU A 123 10.52 12.98 5.94
C GLU A 123 10.79 11.49 6.20
N SER A 124 11.71 10.91 5.43
CA SER A 124 11.98 9.47 5.47
C SER A 124 12.46 8.97 6.83
N SER A 125 13.14 9.82 7.61
CA SER A 125 13.59 9.49 8.99
C SER A 125 12.43 9.18 9.93
N TYR A 126 11.22 9.70 9.68
CA TYR A 126 10.04 9.43 10.49
C TYR A 126 9.42 8.04 10.27
N LEU A 127 9.99 7.24 9.34
CA LEU A 127 9.60 5.83 9.17
C LEU A 127 9.79 5.03 10.46
N THR A 128 10.75 5.40 11.29
CA THR A 128 10.98 4.76 12.61
C THR A 128 9.76 4.85 13.51
N LEU A 129 9.06 5.98 13.53
CA LEU A 129 7.83 6.18 14.31
C LEU A 129 6.68 5.30 13.80
N VAL A 130 6.61 5.09 12.50
CA VAL A 130 5.65 4.15 11.89
C VAL A 130 5.98 2.73 12.32
N ALA A 131 7.26 2.33 12.24
CA ALA A 131 7.73 1.00 12.64
C ALA A 131 7.43 0.72 14.13
N GLU A 132 7.69 1.67 15.02
CA GLU A 132 7.37 1.56 16.45
C GLU A 132 5.87 1.34 16.70
N LYS A 133 5.02 2.11 16.02
CA LYS A 133 3.56 1.94 16.15
C LYS A 133 3.11 0.59 15.63
N VAL A 134 3.61 0.14 14.49
CA VAL A 134 3.30 -1.18 13.91
C VAL A 134 3.80 -2.30 14.84
N ALA A 135 5.01 -2.19 15.39
CA ALA A 135 5.55 -3.14 16.37
C ALA A 135 4.63 -3.28 17.59
N SER A 136 4.15 -2.14 18.10
CA SER A 136 3.16 -2.13 19.19
C SER A 136 1.85 -2.85 18.83
N CYS A 137 1.34 -2.69 17.60
CA CYS A 137 0.12 -3.36 17.15
C CYS A 137 0.29 -4.89 17.08
N TYR A 138 1.47 -5.38 16.66
CA TYR A 138 1.78 -6.81 16.57
C TYR A 138 2.33 -7.41 17.86
N ALA A 139 2.61 -6.60 18.88
CA ALA A 139 3.28 -7.00 20.12
C ALA A 139 4.63 -7.70 19.89
N VAL A 140 5.44 -7.17 18.97
CA VAL A 140 6.80 -7.63 18.64
C VAL A 140 7.81 -6.48 18.76
N SER A 141 9.12 -6.78 18.66
CA SER A 141 10.14 -5.74 18.62
C SER A 141 10.14 -4.95 17.30
N VAL A 142 10.65 -3.73 17.33
CA VAL A 142 10.85 -2.89 16.14
C VAL A 142 11.77 -3.57 15.13
N ASP A 143 12.79 -4.30 15.61
CA ASP A 143 13.73 -5.04 14.76
C ASP A 143 13.03 -6.12 13.94
N VAL A 144 12.07 -6.83 14.53
CA VAL A 144 11.24 -7.82 13.83
C VAL A 144 10.42 -7.14 12.73
N ILE A 145 9.79 -6.00 13.03
CA ILE A 145 9.06 -5.23 12.02
C ILE A 145 9.98 -4.75 10.91
N ALA A 146 11.12 -4.14 11.27
CA ALA A 146 12.08 -3.63 10.29
C ALA A 146 12.56 -4.75 9.35
N GLN A 147 12.93 -5.91 9.91
CA GLN A 147 13.35 -7.05 9.12
C GLN A 147 12.24 -7.54 8.18
N ARG A 148 11.08 -7.88 8.73
CA ARG A 148 9.96 -8.49 7.96
C ARG A 148 9.45 -7.57 6.86
N THR A 149 9.22 -6.30 7.18
CA THR A 149 8.70 -5.35 6.18
C THR A 149 9.72 -5.02 5.10
N SER A 150 11.02 -5.02 5.42
CA SER A 150 12.10 -4.91 4.43
C SER A 150 12.16 -6.13 3.52
N GLU A 151 12.09 -7.35 4.06
CA GLU A 151 12.01 -8.59 3.28
C GLU A 151 10.79 -8.56 2.35
N ASN A 152 9.64 -8.11 2.84
CA ASN A 152 8.41 -7.97 2.06
C ASN A 152 8.60 -6.98 0.90
N ALA A 153 9.17 -5.81 1.14
CA ALA A 153 9.44 -4.82 0.10
C ALA A 153 10.41 -5.37 -0.95
N LEU A 154 11.48 -6.01 -0.51
CA LEU A 154 12.46 -6.63 -1.40
C LEU A 154 11.84 -7.75 -2.25
N SER A 155 10.90 -8.53 -1.71
CA SER A 155 10.21 -9.58 -2.48
C SER A 155 9.43 -9.03 -3.67
N ILE A 156 8.94 -7.78 -3.58
CA ILE A 156 8.20 -7.11 -4.66
C ILE A 156 9.16 -6.54 -5.71
N PHE A 157 10.27 -5.93 -5.28
CA PHE A 157 11.11 -5.12 -6.17
C PHE A 157 12.39 -5.82 -6.67
N LYS A 158 12.87 -6.89 -6.02
CA LYS A 158 14.15 -7.56 -6.36
C LYS A 158 14.17 -8.32 -7.70
N ASN A 159 13.04 -8.73 -8.25
CA ASN A 159 12.99 -9.55 -9.45
C ASN A 159 12.95 -8.76 -10.77
N GLN A 160 13.21 -7.46 -10.71
CA GLN A 160 13.16 -6.62 -11.90
C GLN A 160 14.49 -6.61 -12.62
N LYS A 161 14.74 -7.61 -13.47
CA LYS A 161 15.66 -7.42 -14.60
C LYS A 161 14.97 -6.48 -15.59
N ILE A 162 15.10 -5.17 -15.38
CA ILE A 162 14.64 -4.18 -16.33
C ILE A 162 15.60 -4.27 -17.54
N ASN A 163 15.26 -5.11 -18.50
CA ASN A 163 15.92 -5.10 -19.81
C ASN A 163 15.43 -3.88 -20.58
N PHE A 164 16.06 -2.74 -20.37
CA PHE A 164 15.97 -1.65 -21.33
C PHE A 164 16.59 -2.14 -22.65
N LYS A 165 15.77 -2.68 -23.55
CA LYS A 165 16.21 -2.79 -24.95
C LYS A 165 16.48 -1.37 -25.43
N LYS A 166 17.76 -1.10 -25.73
CA LYS A 166 18.22 0.12 -26.41
C LYS A 166 17.57 0.22 -27.77
#